data_194e38a255ee3707cece8836ae0dc070
#
_entry.id   194e38a255ee3707cece8836ae0dc070
#
_cell.length_a   1.000
_cell.length_b   1.000
_cell.length_c   1.000
_cell.angle_alpha   90.00
_cell.angle_beta   90.00
_cell.angle_gamma   90.00
#
_symmetry.space_group_name_H-M   'P 1'
#
loop_
_entity.id
_entity.type
_entity.pdbx_description
1 polymer ?
#
loop_
_entity_poly.entity_id
_entity_poly.type
_entity_poly.pdbx_seq_one_letter_code
_entity_poly.pdbx_strand_id
1 'polypeptide(L)'
;MKKFLVTAFLAAAFPLLAADSTVLEIRVISTTGRPIENASVVVKFRGGKTIKPNPKFRTEWDVRTNQEGTVKLPTIQKGPILIQIRADNYQTFGQVFDIQEDERHLDIKLNPPQPQYSAHDKDKDK
;
A
#
# COMPACT_ATOMS: atom_id res chain seq x y z
N MET A 1 -19.83 27.42 -41.05
CA MET A 1 -19.52 27.12 -40.78
C MET A 1 -18.95 26.50 -40.12
N LYS A 2 -18.57 26.28 -39.85
CA LYS A 2 -18.02 25.87 -39.38
C LYS A 2 -17.47 25.23 -38.72
N LYS A 3 -17.07 24.79 -38.23
CA LYS A 3 -16.56 24.35 -37.66
C LYS A 3 -15.86 23.81 -37.10
N PHE A 4 -15.40 23.51 -36.66
CA PHE A 4 -14.65 23.15 -36.15
C PHE A 4 -14.16 22.44 -35.48
N LEU A 5 -13.71 22.03 -34.97
CA LEU A 5 -13.23 21.52 -34.48
C LEU A 5 -12.60 21.12 -33.80
N VAL A 6 -12.15 20.82 -33.35
CA VAL A 6 -11.42 20.64 -32.76
C VAL A 6 -10.91 19.90 -32.17
N THR A 7 -10.66 19.46 -31.83
CA THR A 7 -10.21 18.70 -31.37
C THR A 7 -9.37 18.40 -30.62
N ALA A 8 -9.13 18.45 -30.23
CA ALA A 8 -8.28 18.30 -29.52
C ALA A 8 -7.81 17.35 -28.91
N PHE A 9 -7.54 17.02 -28.85
CA PHE A 9 -7.10 16.17 -28.33
C PHE A 9 -6.22 15.89 -27.65
N LEU A 10 -6.00 15.81 -27.20
CA LEU A 10 -5.31 15.62 -26.46
C LEU A 10 -4.68 14.67 -26.11
N ALA A 11 -4.38 14.55 -26.25
CA ALA A 11 -3.69 13.65 -26.16
C ALA A 11 -3.09 13.17 -25.20
N ALA A 12 -3.33 13.12 -24.65
CA ALA A 12 -2.90 12.37 -23.81
C ALA A 12 -1.62 11.94 -23.87
N ALA A 13 -0.86 12.58 -23.53
CA ALA A 13 0.44 12.19 -23.38
C ALA A 13 0.58 11.33 -22.19
N PHE A 14 0.40 10.14 -22.28
CA PHE A 14 0.68 9.26 -21.15
C PHE A 14 2.15 9.04 -21.05
N PRO A 15 2.72 9.22 -19.87
CA PRO A 15 4.12 8.88 -19.71
C PRO A 15 4.31 7.41 -19.98
N LEU A 16 5.32 7.10 -20.75
CA LEU A 16 5.63 5.71 -21.05
C LEU A 16 5.96 4.93 -19.80
N LEU A 17 6.37 5.63 -18.74
CA LEU A 17 6.70 4.97 -17.48
C LEU A 17 5.50 4.30 -16.83
N ALA A 18 4.29 4.69 -17.21
CA ALA A 18 3.10 4.09 -16.61
C ALA A 18 3.00 2.60 -16.88
N ALA A 19 3.65 2.10 -17.93
CA ALA A 19 3.59 0.69 -18.24
C ALA A 19 4.27 -0.16 -17.17
N ASP A 20 5.33 0.37 -16.55
CA ASP A 20 6.11 -0.39 -15.59
C ASP A 20 5.90 0.05 -14.16
N SER A 21 5.18 1.12 -13.95
CA SER A 21 5.01 1.69 -12.62
C SER A 21 3.54 1.80 -12.25
N THR A 22 3.32 1.93 -10.97
CA THR A 22 1.97 2.09 -10.43
C THR A 22 1.99 3.18 -9.37
N VAL A 23 0.83 3.81 -9.20
CA VAL A 23 0.57 4.69 -8.08
C VAL A 23 -0.19 3.87 -7.05
N LEU A 24 0.36 3.78 -5.86
CA LEU A 24 -0.23 2.95 -4.81
C LEU A 24 -0.72 3.84 -3.69
N GLU A 25 -1.99 3.69 -3.36
CA GLU A 25 -2.57 4.38 -2.22
C GLU A 25 -3.03 3.35 -1.21
N ILE A 26 -2.56 3.49 0.03
CA ILE A 26 -2.88 2.57 1.10
C ILE A 26 -3.64 3.32 2.17
N ARG A 27 -4.79 2.80 2.52
CA ARG A 27 -5.57 3.34 3.63
C ARG A 27 -5.59 2.33 4.75
N VAL A 28 -5.16 2.76 5.93
CA VAL A 28 -5.07 1.89 7.10
C VAL A 28 -6.19 2.26 8.04
N ILE A 29 -7.03 1.29 8.35
CA ILE A 29 -8.21 1.52 9.19
C ILE A 29 -8.29 0.44 10.26
N SER A 30 -9.06 0.74 11.29
CA SER A 30 -9.37 -0.24 12.32
C SER A 30 -10.48 -1.17 11.84
N THR A 31 -10.79 -2.19 12.63
CA THR A 31 -11.89 -3.08 12.30
C THR A 31 -13.24 -2.38 12.35
N THR A 32 -13.33 -1.24 13.01
CA THR A 32 -14.55 -0.44 13.04
C THR A 32 -14.58 0.63 11.97
N GLY A 33 -13.56 0.67 11.11
CA GLY A 33 -13.53 1.61 10.00
C GLY A 33 -12.90 2.95 10.30
N ARG A 34 -12.29 3.11 11.46
CA ARG A 34 -11.66 4.38 11.82
C ARG A 34 -10.28 4.47 11.21
N PRO A 35 -9.89 5.64 10.70
CA PRO A 35 -8.54 5.80 10.17
C PRO A 35 -7.51 5.67 11.28
N ILE A 36 -6.38 5.06 10.95
CA ILE A 36 -5.28 4.91 11.88
C ILE A 36 -4.18 5.86 11.45
N GLU A 37 -3.98 6.90 12.24
CA GLU A 37 -2.98 7.92 11.97
C GLU A 37 -1.62 7.46 12.48
N ASN A 38 -0.57 7.88 11.78
CA ASN A 38 0.81 7.66 12.21
C ASN A 38 1.21 6.20 12.27
N ALA A 39 0.56 5.37 11.48
CA ALA A 39 0.98 3.98 11.33
C ALA A 39 2.22 3.92 10.44
N SER A 40 3.14 3.05 10.80
CA SER A 40 4.34 2.84 10.01
C SER A 40 4.02 1.88 8.86
N VAL A 41 4.23 2.34 7.64
CA VAL A 41 3.95 1.55 6.44
C VAL A 41 5.27 1.34 5.72
N VAL A 42 5.68 0.09 5.61
CA VAL A 42 6.89 -0.28 4.88
C VAL A 42 6.46 -1.04 3.64
N VAL A 43 6.94 -0.57 2.50
CA VAL A 43 6.59 -1.15 1.21
C VAL A 43 7.87 -1.56 0.52
N LYS A 44 7.96 -2.84 0.14
CA LYS A 44 9.16 -3.39 -0.48
C LYS A 44 8.79 -4.14 -1.75
N PHE A 45 9.50 -3.83 -2.82
CA PHE A 45 9.36 -4.61 -4.04
C PHE A 45 10.02 -5.96 -3.84
N ARG A 46 9.28 -7.01 -4.13
CA ARG A 46 9.72 -8.37 -3.86
C ARG A 46 10.14 -9.12 -5.10
N GLY A 47 10.49 -8.53 -6.14
CA GLY A 47 10.87 -9.18 -7.38
C GLY A 47 11.34 -10.63 -7.22
N GLY A 48 11.68 -11.26 -8.25
CA GLY A 48 12.11 -12.63 -8.22
C GLY A 48 12.94 -12.94 -9.44
N LYS A 49 13.03 -14.23 -9.74
CA LYS A 49 13.85 -14.64 -10.87
C LYS A 49 13.34 -14.08 -12.19
N THR A 50 12.03 -13.97 -12.33
CA THR A 50 11.40 -13.49 -13.54
C THR A 50 11.14 -12.00 -13.53
N ILE A 51 11.04 -11.39 -12.37
CA ILE A 51 10.76 -9.97 -12.24
C ILE A 51 11.90 -9.35 -11.47
N LYS A 52 12.71 -8.56 -12.16
CA LYS A 52 13.86 -7.93 -11.53
C LYS A 52 13.56 -6.49 -11.19
N PRO A 53 14.15 -5.98 -10.11
CA PRO A 53 13.98 -4.57 -9.80
C PRO A 53 14.55 -3.70 -10.91
N ASN A 54 13.80 -2.68 -11.27
CA ASN A 54 14.27 -1.71 -12.24
C ASN A 54 15.05 -0.64 -11.46
N PRO A 55 16.32 -0.38 -11.80
CA PRO A 55 17.12 0.58 -11.04
C PRO A 55 16.57 2.01 -11.08
N LYS A 56 15.65 2.29 -11.99
CA LYS A 56 15.02 3.61 -12.04
C LYS A 56 14.01 3.81 -10.93
N PHE A 57 13.55 2.73 -10.29
CA PHE A 57 12.52 2.83 -9.27
C PHE A 57 13.10 2.49 -7.91
N ARG A 58 12.57 3.19 -6.94
CA ARG A 58 12.88 2.90 -5.56
C ARG A 58 12.24 1.57 -5.17
N THR A 59 12.98 0.73 -4.46
CA THR A 59 12.48 -0.59 -4.11
C THR A 59 11.93 -0.68 -2.71
N GLU A 60 12.16 0.32 -1.89
CA GLU A 60 11.71 0.29 -0.51
C GLU A 60 11.23 1.66 -0.08
N TRP A 61 10.09 1.68 0.61
CA TRP A 61 9.48 2.89 1.12
C TRP A 61 9.15 2.68 2.59
N ASP A 62 9.45 3.68 3.41
CA ASP A 62 9.13 3.67 4.83
C ASP A 62 8.44 4.98 5.14
N VAL A 63 7.12 4.95 5.28
CA VAL A 63 6.31 6.15 5.40
C VAL A 63 5.30 5.96 6.52
N ARG A 64 4.64 7.05 6.87
CA ARG A 64 3.62 7.02 7.92
C ARG A 64 2.32 7.57 7.41
N THR A 65 1.22 7.01 7.91
CA THR A 65 -0.10 7.46 7.51
C THR A 65 -0.40 8.84 8.07
N ASN A 66 -1.22 9.57 7.32
CA ASN A 66 -1.68 10.89 7.73
C ASN A 66 -2.93 10.75 8.61
N GLN A 67 -3.59 11.88 8.84
CA GLN A 67 -4.77 11.90 9.72
C GLN A 67 -5.91 11.05 9.18
N GLU A 68 -6.00 10.90 7.88
CA GLU A 68 -7.00 10.05 7.24
C GLU A 68 -6.58 8.60 7.17
N GLY A 69 -5.41 8.28 7.70
CA GLY A 69 -4.91 6.92 7.65
C GLY A 69 -4.38 6.52 6.29
N THR A 70 -4.05 7.47 5.43
CA THR A 70 -3.64 7.16 4.06
C THR A 70 -2.18 7.44 3.83
N VAL A 71 -1.61 6.69 2.88
CA VAL A 71 -0.27 6.87 2.36
C VAL A 71 -0.39 6.76 0.86
N LYS A 72 0.22 7.69 0.15
CA LYS A 72 0.23 7.65 -1.31
C LYS A 72 1.65 7.58 -1.81
N LEU A 73 1.95 6.53 -2.55
CA LEU A 73 3.28 6.32 -3.11
C LEU A 73 3.20 6.54 -4.61
N PRO A 74 3.88 7.55 -5.12
CA PRO A 74 3.61 8.01 -6.48
C PRO A 74 4.15 7.12 -7.58
N THR A 75 5.24 6.41 -7.33
CA THR A 75 5.84 5.63 -8.41
C THR A 75 6.54 4.42 -7.84
N ILE A 76 5.91 3.28 -8.01
CA ILE A 76 6.45 2.00 -7.57
C ILE A 76 6.43 1.06 -8.76
N GLN A 77 7.44 0.22 -8.86
CA GLN A 77 7.46 -0.79 -9.91
C GLN A 77 6.33 -1.79 -9.70
N LYS A 78 5.65 -2.14 -10.79
CA LYS A 78 4.60 -3.16 -10.75
C LYS A 78 5.20 -4.52 -10.45
N GLY A 79 4.43 -5.35 -9.79
CA GLY A 79 4.84 -6.70 -9.46
C GLY A 79 4.49 -7.04 -8.03
N PRO A 80 5.17 -8.06 -7.48
CA PRO A 80 4.91 -8.48 -6.10
C PRO A 80 5.51 -7.48 -5.13
N ILE A 81 4.67 -6.95 -4.27
CA ILE A 81 5.02 -5.89 -3.34
C ILE A 81 4.64 -6.32 -1.95
N LEU A 82 5.60 -6.33 -1.04
CA LEU A 82 5.34 -6.62 0.36
C LEU A 82 4.96 -5.35 1.08
N ILE A 83 3.85 -5.40 1.78
CA ILE A 83 3.37 -4.29 2.58
C ILE A 83 3.33 -4.72 4.03
N GLN A 84 4.05 -4.01 4.88
CA GLN A 84 4.09 -4.24 6.32
C GLN A 84 3.62 -3.00 7.04
N ILE A 85 2.71 -3.17 7.98
CA ILE A 85 2.12 -2.05 8.69
C ILE A 85 2.19 -2.31 10.18
N ARG A 86 2.68 -1.33 10.92
CA ARG A 86 2.76 -1.37 12.37
C ARG A 86 2.13 -0.13 12.95
N ALA A 87 1.30 -0.32 13.94
CA ALA A 87 0.69 0.77 14.66
C ALA A 87 0.56 0.38 16.13
N ASP A 88 0.62 1.37 16.98
CA ASP A 88 0.46 1.12 18.42
C ASP A 88 -0.92 0.56 18.70
N ASN A 89 -0.99 -0.46 19.52
CA ASN A 89 -2.24 -1.08 19.94
C ASN A 89 -2.94 -1.85 18.83
N TYR A 90 -2.18 -2.27 17.83
CA TYR A 90 -2.70 -3.10 16.75
C TYR A 90 -1.71 -4.20 16.44
N GLN A 91 -2.23 -5.29 15.88
CA GLN A 91 -1.38 -6.36 15.40
C GLN A 91 -0.63 -5.90 14.16
N THR A 92 0.60 -6.38 14.02
CA THR A 92 1.40 -6.08 12.83
C THR A 92 0.79 -6.79 11.63
N PHE A 93 0.70 -6.06 10.52
CA PHE A 93 0.19 -6.60 9.26
C PHE A 93 1.35 -6.82 8.31
N GLY A 94 1.30 -7.91 7.56
CA GLY A 94 2.30 -8.18 6.53
C GLY A 94 1.72 -9.08 5.47
N GLN A 95 1.79 -8.64 4.22
CA GLN A 95 1.23 -9.41 3.11
C GLN A 95 1.84 -8.94 1.80
N VAL A 96 2.02 -9.88 0.88
CA VAL A 96 2.50 -9.57 -0.46
C VAL A 96 1.30 -9.40 -1.38
N PHE A 97 1.31 -8.30 -2.11
CA PHE A 97 0.28 -7.99 -3.10
C PHE A 97 0.93 -7.96 -4.47
N ASP A 98 0.29 -8.60 -5.44
CA ASP A 98 0.76 -8.53 -6.82
C ASP A 98 0.05 -7.39 -7.52
N ILE A 99 0.73 -6.28 -7.69
CA ILE A 99 0.13 -5.06 -8.21
C ILE A 99 0.48 -4.94 -9.69
N GLN A 100 -0.51 -5.05 -10.53
CA GLN A 100 -0.33 -4.97 -11.99
C GLN A 100 -1.03 -3.77 -12.60
N GLU A 101 -1.87 -3.09 -11.83
CA GLU A 101 -2.63 -1.95 -12.31
C GLU A 101 -1.78 -0.68 -12.30
N ASP A 102 -2.14 0.28 -13.14
CA ASP A 102 -1.46 1.57 -13.16
C ASP A 102 -1.72 2.35 -11.89
N GLU A 103 -2.84 2.09 -11.25
CA GLU A 103 -3.23 2.75 -10.00
C GLU A 103 -3.96 1.74 -9.15
N ARG A 104 -3.59 1.68 -7.87
CA ARG A 104 -4.19 0.70 -6.98
C ARG A 104 -4.47 1.33 -5.63
N HIS A 105 -5.67 1.08 -5.13
CA HIS A 105 -6.08 1.47 -3.78
C HIS A 105 -6.22 0.24 -2.93
N LEU A 106 -5.64 0.27 -1.76
CA LEU A 106 -5.73 -0.84 -0.81
C LEU A 106 -6.27 -0.32 0.51
N ASP A 107 -7.36 -0.92 0.97
CA ASP A 107 -7.88 -0.67 2.31
C ASP A 107 -7.43 -1.81 3.20
N ILE A 108 -6.62 -1.52 4.19
CA ILE A 108 -6.06 -2.54 5.05
C ILE A 108 -6.59 -2.32 6.46
N LYS A 109 -7.23 -3.33 7.00
CA LYS A 109 -7.75 -3.30 8.36
C LYS A 109 -6.74 -3.91 9.29
N LEU A 110 -6.41 -3.20 10.36
CA LEU A 110 -5.57 -3.73 11.41
C LEU A 110 -6.42 -4.27 12.53
N ASN A 111 -6.05 -5.43 12.99
CA ASN A 111 -6.75 -6.06 14.10
C ASN A 111 -6.24 -5.54 15.42
N PRO A 112 -7.10 -5.46 16.44
CA PRO A 112 -6.64 -5.12 17.77
C PRO A 112 -5.70 -6.19 18.30
N PRO A 113 -4.90 -5.88 19.30
CA PRO A 113 -3.99 -6.88 19.83
C PRO A 113 -4.76 -8.04 20.42
N GLN A 114 -4.22 -9.22 20.23
CA GLN A 114 -4.81 -10.41 20.83
C GLN A 114 -4.49 -10.43 22.32
N PRO A 115 -5.44 -10.90 23.13
CA PRO A 115 -5.13 -11.12 24.53
C PRO A 115 -3.96 -12.11 24.64
N GLN A 116 -3.04 -11.80 25.52
CA GLN A 116 -1.92 -12.67 25.73
C GLN A 116 -2.20 -13.53 26.97
N TYR A 117 -2.25 -14.81 26.75
CA TYR A 117 -2.44 -15.76 27.84
C TYR A 117 -1.15 -16.53 28.02
N SER A 118 -0.57 -16.44 29.18
CA SER A 118 0.56 -17.27 29.52
C SER A 118 0.05 -18.58 30.12
N ALA A 119 0.91 -19.58 30.16
CA ALA A 119 0.55 -20.81 30.85
C ALA A 119 0.23 -20.54 32.31
N HIS A 120 0.88 -19.56 32.87
CA HIS A 120 0.64 -19.17 34.25
C HIS A 120 -0.77 -18.65 34.45
N ASP A 121 -1.25 -17.87 33.52
CA ASP A 121 -2.59 -17.33 33.60
C ASP A 121 -3.65 -18.42 33.49
N LYS A 122 -3.38 -19.41 32.69
CA LYS A 122 -4.30 -20.54 32.57
C LYS A 122 -4.43 -21.31 33.87
N ASP A 123 -3.33 -21.43 34.58
CA ASP A 123 -3.35 -22.12 35.86
C ASP A 123 -4.20 -21.38 36.89
N LYS A 124 -4.25 -20.08 36.79
CA LYS A 124 -5.07 -19.30 37.71
C LYS A 124 -6.56 -19.47 37.49
N ASP A 125 -6.94 -19.86 36.31
CA ASP A 125 -8.34 -20.01 35.97
C ASP A 125 -8.92 -21.33 36.45
N LYS A 126 -8.11 -22.18 37.05
CA LYS A 126 -8.59 -23.45 37.59
C LYS A 126 -9.08 -23.32 39.04
#